data_0d1c9b9cf47aec96b756107b02114066
#
_entry.id   0d1c9b9cf47aec96b756107b02114066
#
_cell.length_a   1.000
_cell.length_b   1.000
_cell.length_c   1.000
_cell.angle_alpha   90.00
_cell.angle_beta   90.00
_cell.angle_gamma   90.00
#
_symmetry.space_group_name_H-M   'P 1'
#
loop_
_entity.id
_entity.type
_entity.pdbx_description
1 polymer ?
#
loop_
_entity_poly.entity_id
_entity_poly.type
_entity_poly.pdbx_seq_one_letter_code
_entity_poly.pdbx_strand_id
1 'polypeptide(L)'
;TTTTVLYGIFSLENSYSCTATLYTDFTFFYRSVIVRFFFLLYDIEVKMREKRKSSHELGRLRQRKKNMTYKEIKKNAEVLAYLKKGNDNLGTMGFTDHSDAHCAMVAERAAMILKKFGYSDHDIELVKIAGFMHDMGNAINRHAHAEYGALLASQILEKTDLPITDRAIIVSAIGNHDESTGGAVDPISAALIIADKTDVRRNRVRQKEMASFDIHDRVNYAVTEAKLKVNEEKKVITLNLKIDENICSMLEYFEIFLQRMLMCRRACEMLGAKFKMTANGSKIV
;
A
#
# COMPACT_ATOMS: atom_id res chain seq x y z
N THR A 1 23.02 21.47 -35.40
CA THR A 1 24.20 21.62 -36.30
C THR A 1 24.08 20.75 -37.55
N THR A 2 23.01 19.99 -37.75
CA THR A 2 22.84 19.08 -38.91
C THR A 2 21.84 19.62 -39.93
N THR A 3 21.09 20.67 -39.59
CA THR A 3 20.03 21.23 -40.44
C THR A 3 20.56 22.29 -41.40
N THR A 4 21.76 22.83 -41.17
CA THR A 4 22.33 23.94 -41.98
C THR A 4 23.09 23.47 -43.22
N VAL A 5 23.38 22.18 -43.33
CA VAL A 5 24.15 21.62 -44.46
C VAL A 5 23.26 21.25 -45.66
N LEU A 6 21.94 21.12 -45.48
CA LEU A 6 21.01 20.71 -46.56
C LEU A 6 20.51 21.87 -47.44
N TYR A 7 20.67 23.13 -47.02
CA TYR A 7 20.22 24.28 -47.81
C TYR A 7 21.26 24.82 -48.80
N GLY A 8 22.49 24.32 -48.77
CA GLY A 8 23.60 24.80 -49.60
C GLY A 8 23.73 24.14 -51.00
N ILE A 9 22.94 23.13 -51.31
CA ILE A 9 23.13 22.30 -52.51
C ILE A 9 22.16 22.66 -53.68
N PHE A 10 21.18 23.57 -53.46
CA PHE A 10 20.12 23.82 -54.42
C PHE A 10 20.24 25.16 -55.23
N SER A 11 21.37 25.86 -55.20
CA SER A 11 21.50 27.17 -55.86
C SER A 11 22.62 27.32 -56.91
N LEU A 12 23.00 26.27 -57.62
CA LEU A 12 23.91 26.37 -58.74
C LEU A 12 23.52 25.43 -59.84
N GLU A 13 22.59 25.81 -60.71
CA GLU A 13 22.50 25.31 -62.09
C GLU A 13 21.69 26.28 -62.95
N ASN A 14 22.40 27.08 -63.73
CA ASN A 14 21.96 27.45 -65.08
C ASN A 14 23.19 27.87 -65.89
N SER A 15 23.47 27.11 -66.88
CA SER A 15 24.16 27.31 -68.13
C SER A 15 25.27 26.29 -68.41
N TYR A 16 25.03 25.43 -69.35
CA TYR A 16 25.84 25.16 -70.55
C TYR A 16 25.36 23.88 -71.26
N SER A 17 25.22 23.96 -72.55
CA SER A 17 24.60 23.05 -73.46
C SER A 17 25.47 21.83 -73.83
N CYS A 18 24.77 20.75 -74.09
CA CYS A 18 25.00 19.73 -75.15
C CYS A 18 26.39 19.10 -75.27
N THR A 19 26.76 18.19 -74.38
CA THR A 19 27.55 16.94 -74.60
C THR A 19 27.50 16.02 -73.39
N ALA A 20 26.51 16.14 -72.53
CA ALA A 20 26.49 15.59 -71.16
C ALA A 20 25.43 14.51 -70.94
N THR A 21 24.78 13.94 -71.96
CA THR A 21 23.65 13.03 -71.74
C THR A 21 24.03 11.67 -71.20
N LEU A 22 25.28 11.27 -71.34
CA LEU A 22 25.77 9.98 -70.74
C LEU A 22 26.44 10.17 -69.35
N TYR A 23 26.91 11.39 -69.05
CA TYR A 23 27.56 11.68 -67.76
C TYR A 23 26.55 12.08 -66.64
N THR A 24 25.39 12.59 -67.07
CA THR A 24 24.32 13.00 -66.13
C THR A 24 23.57 11.81 -65.56
N ASP A 25 23.36 10.75 -66.33
CA ASP A 25 22.64 9.55 -65.87
C ASP A 25 23.46 8.78 -64.83
N PHE A 26 24.79 8.71 -64.99
CA PHE A 26 25.66 8.01 -64.05
C PHE A 26 25.80 8.77 -62.72
N THR A 27 25.87 10.10 -62.77
CA THR A 27 25.94 10.92 -61.57
C THR A 27 24.62 10.96 -60.81
N PHE A 28 23.49 10.94 -61.51
CA PHE A 28 22.15 10.91 -60.89
C PHE A 28 21.88 9.56 -60.23
N PHE A 29 22.28 8.45 -60.87
CA PHE A 29 22.18 7.12 -60.30
C PHE A 29 23.05 6.95 -59.06
N TYR A 30 24.28 7.42 -59.09
CA TYR A 30 25.21 7.38 -57.94
C TYR A 30 24.72 8.25 -56.77
N ARG A 31 24.20 9.44 -57.06
CA ARG A 31 23.60 10.30 -56.02
C ARG A 31 22.36 9.65 -55.40
N SER A 32 21.51 9.04 -56.17
CA SER A 32 20.33 8.35 -55.70
C SER A 32 20.69 7.15 -54.79
N VAL A 33 21.71 6.37 -55.15
CA VAL A 33 22.20 5.23 -54.38
C VAL A 33 22.85 5.69 -53.07
N ILE A 34 23.67 6.73 -53.10
CA ILE A 34 24.31 7.26 -51.91
C ILE A 34 23.28 7.85 -50.93
N VAL A 35 22.31 8.61 -51.42
CA VAL A 35 21.23 9.15 -50.59
C VAL A 35 20.40 8.03 -49.96
N ARG A 36 20.03 6.98 -50.72
CA ARG A 36 19.33 5.84 -50.18
C ARG A 36 20.15 5.06 -49.14
N PHE A 37 21.47 4.96 -49.36
CA PHE A 37 22.38 4.30 -48.40
C PHE A 37 22.47 5.10 -47.08
N PHE A 38 22.56 6.44 -47.17
CA PHE A 38 22.54 7.31 -45.98
C PHE A 38 21.21 7.25 -45.23
N PHE A 39 20.07 7.19 -45.92
CA PHE A 39 18.75 6.97 -45.27
C PHE A 39 18.66 5.59 -44.58
N LEU A 40 19.18 4.57 -45.23
CA LEU A 40 19.23 3.22 -44.64
C LEU A 40 20.10 3.18 -43.37
N LEU A 41 21.29 3.80 -43.42
CA LEU A 41 22.19 3.90 -42.26
C LEU A 41 21.55 4.72 -41.13
N TYR A 42 20.90 5.83 -41.46
CA TYR A 42 20.16 6.63 -40.49
C TYR A 42 19.03 5.85 -39.82
N ASP A 43 18.24 5.12 -40.61
CA ASP A 43 17.14 4.26 -40.09
C ASP A 43 17.67 3.15 -39.17
N ILE A 44 18.78 2.54 -39.53
CA ILE A 44 19.46 1.52 -38.70
C ILE A 44 19.96 2.15 -37.38
N GLU A 45 20.57 3.33 -37.47
CA GLU A 45 21.08 4.02 -36.25
C GLU A 45 19.94 4.47 -35.32
N VAL A 46 18.83 4.98 -35.87
CA VAL A 46 17.62 5.31 -35.11
C VAL A 46 17.05 4.08 -34.42
N LYS A 47 16.86 2.97 -35.14
CA LYS A 47 16.36 1.71 -34.58
C LYS A 47 17.31 1.13 -33.52
N MET A 48 18.62 1.26 -33.70
CA MET A 48 19.57 0.85 -32.69
C MET A 48 19.55 1.73 -31.44
N ARG A 49 19.36 3.03 -31.59
CA ARG A 49 19.18 3.97 -30.45
C ARG A 49 17.92 3.69 -29.66
N GLU A 50 16.82 3.42 -30.35
CA GLU A 50 15.55 3.03 -29.71
C GLU A 50 15.66 1.70 -28.97
N LYS A 51 16.31 0.70 -29.60
CA LYS A 51 16.57 -0.61 -28.96
C LYS A 51 17.50 -0.51 -27.74
N ARG A 52 18.51 0.40 -27.77
CA ARG A 52 19.37 0.70 -26.62
C ARG A 52 18.63 1.43 -25.52
N LYS A 53 17.76 2.41 -25.86
CA LYS A 53 16.88 3.07 -24.87
C LYS A 53 15.94 2.10 -24.19
N SER A 54 15.25 1.26 -24.97
CA SER A 54 14.35 0.22 -24.45
C SER A 54 15.08 -0.80 -23.57
N SER A 55 16.26 -1.30 -23.97
CA SER A 55 17.05 -2.23 -23.14
C SER A 55 17.60 -1.59 -21.88
N HIS A 56 17.98 -0.30 -21.93
CA HIS A 56 18.46 0.44 -20.76
C HIS A 56 17.31 0.78 -19.79
N GLU A 57 16.14 1.05 -20.33
CA GLU A 57 14.92 1.28 -19.56
C GLU A 57 14.41 -0.01 -18.91
N LEU A 58 14.41 -1.13 -19.63
CA LEU A 58 14.14 -2.47 -19.11
C LEU A 58 15.17 -2.90 -18.04
N GLY A 59 16.45 -2.56 -18.23
CA GLY A 59 17.51 -2.78 -17.24
C GLY A 59 17.28 -1.94 -15.97
N ARG A 60 16.90 -0.66 -16.11
CA ARG A 60 16.54 0.20 -14.98
C ARG A 60 15.28 -0.27 -14.25
N LEU A 61 14.28 -0.77 -14.96
CA LEU A 61 13.06 -1.35 -14.38
C LEU A 61 13.37 -2.67 -13.66
N ARG A 62 14.26 -3.52 -14.22
CA ARG A 62 14.71 -4.76 -13.56
C ARG A 62 15.55 -4.51 -12.28
N GLN A 63 16.39 -3.46 -12.26
CA GLN A 63 17.16 -3.10 -11.06
C GLN A 63 16.31 -2.46 -9.96
N ARG A 64 15.07 -2.00 -10.25
CA ARG A 64 14.18 -1.35 -9.29
C ARG A 64 13.23 -2.29 -8.56
N LYS A 65 13.00 -3.51 -9.04
CA LYS A 65 12.16 -4.47 -8.34
C LYS A 65 12.95 -5.08 -7.17
N LYS A 66 12.66 -4.61 -5.99
CA LYS A 66 13.28 -5.07 -4.74
C LYS A 66 12.38 -6.16 -4.14
N ASN A 67 13.00 -7.25 -3.69
CA ASN A 67 12.30 -8.31 -2.97
C ASN A 67 11.52 -7.68 -1.80
N MET A 68 10.18 -7.70 -1.87
CA MET A 68 9.33 -6.99 -0.92
C MET A 68 8.83 -7.96 0.14
N THR A 69 9.45 -7.88 1.30
CA THR A 69 9.02 -8.57 2.51
C THR A 69 8.49 -7.57 3.53
N TYR A 70 7.81 -8.04 4.56
CA TYR A 70 7.43 -7.22 5.71
C TYR A 70 8.61 -6.46 6.30
N LYS A 71 9.79 -7.10 6.39
CA LYS A 71 11.02 -6.47 6.87
C LYS A 71 11.45 -5.28 6.00
N GLU A 72 11.24 -5.38 4.68
CA GLU A 72 11.54 -4.30 3.75
C GLU A 72 10.47 -3.21 3.76
N ILE A 73 9.19 -3.58 3.89
CA ILE A 73 8.07 -2.62 4.05
C ILE A 73 8.30 -1.74 5.28
N LYS A 74 8.69 -2.30 6.41
CA LYS A 74 9.00 -1.54 7.63
C LYS A 74 10.10 -0.51 7.48
N LYS A 75 10.94 -0.63 6.47
CA LYS A 75 12.05 0.29 6.17
C LYS A 75 11.77 1.17 4.95
N ASN A 76 10.63 0.98 4.31
CA ASN A 76 10.29 1.73 3.11
C ASN A 76 10.00 3.19 3.48
N ALA A 77 10.81 4.10 2.95
CA ALA A 77 10.71 5.53 3.28
C ALA A 77 9.37 6.15 2.87
N GLU A 78 8.76 5.67 1.76
CA GLU A 78 7.46 6.16 1.29
C GLU A 78 6.33 5.72 2.23
N VAL A 79 6.34 4.46 2.69
CA VAL A 79 5.38 3.94 3.69
C VAL A 79 5.52 4.72 4.99
N LEU A 80 6.74 4.88 5.51
CA LEU A 80 6.99 5.60 6.77
C LEU A 80 6.57 7.08 6.69
N ALA A 81 6.77 7.73 5.54
CA ALA A 81 6.35 9.11 5.33
C ALA A 81 4.82 9.25 5.39
N TYR A 82 4.07 8.35 4.73
CA TYR A 82 2.61 8.37 4.78
C TYR A 82 2.09 8.04 6.18
N LEU A 83 2.61 7.02 6.86
CA LEU A 83 2.21 6.70 8.24
C LEU A 83 2.47 7.87 9.18
N LYS A 84 3.65 8.49 9.10
CA LYS A 84 3.97 9.67 9.91
C LYS A 84 3.00 10.81 9.63
N LYS A 85 2.78 11.15 8.36
CA LYS A 85 1.86 12.25 8.00
C LYS A 85 0.43 11.97 8.45
N GLY A 86 -0.05 10.72 8.27
CA GLY A 86 -1.37 10.28 8.74
C GLY A 86 -1.51 10.45 10.25
N ASN A 87 -0.51 9.99 10.99
CA ASN A 87 -0.49 10.12 12.45
C ASN A 87 -0.45 11.58 12.92
N ASP A 88 0.30 12.46 12.24
CA ASP A 88 0.35 13.90 12.53
C ASP A 88 -1.02 14.56 12.27
N ASN A 89 -1.67 14.23 11.14
CA ASN A 89 -3.02 14.71 10.81
C ASN A 89 -4.04 14.30 11.87
N LEU A 90 -4.05 13.02 12.26
CA LEU A 90 -4.95 12.50 13.30
C LEU A 90 -4.70 13.18 14.66
N GLY A 91 -3.43 13.45 14.99
CA GLY A 91 -3.09 14.19 16.20
C GLY A 91 -3.66 15.61 16.22
N THR A 92 -3.61 16.31 15.08
CA THR A 92 -4.20 17.66 14.96
C THR A 92 -5.73 17.63 15.09
N MET A 93 -6.37 16.54 14.68
CA MET A 93 -7.83 16.35 14.78
C MET A 93 -8.29 15.77 16.12
N GLY A 94 -7.36 15.49 17.06
CA GLY A 94 -7.68 14.95 18.38
C GLY A 94 -7.85 13.43 18.44
N PHE A 95 -7.56 12.68 17.36
CA PHE A 95 -7.65 11.23 17.37
C PHE A 95 -6.48 10.56 18.10
N THR A 96 -6.72 9.33 18.56
CA THR A 96 -5.73 8.46 19.21
C THR A 96 -4.51 8.20 18.32
N ASP A 97 -3.45 7.60 18.89
CA ASP A 97 -2.22 7.29 18.19
C ASP A 97 -2.42 6.19 17.10
N HIS A 98 -2.00 6.50 15.88
CA HIS A 98 -1.97 5.62 14.70
C HIS A 98 -0.56 5.63 14.08
N SER A 99 0.46 5.58 14.94
CA SER A 99 1.86 5.57 14.54
C SER A 99 2.27 4.24 13.89
N ASP A 100 3.48 4.22 13.34
CA ASP A 100 4.13 3.00 12.86
C ASP A 100 4.25 1.91 13.94
N ALA A 101 4.32 2.30 15.21
CA ALA A 101 4.31 1.36 16.34
C ALA A 101 2.95 0.65 16.48
N HIS A 102 1.82 1.36 16.29
CA HIS A 102 0.50 0.75 16.20
C HIS A 102 0.42 -0.20 15.02
N CYS A 103 0.80 0.25 13.83
CA CYS A 103 0.77 -0.56 12.61
C CYS A 103 1.65 -1.82 12.73
N ALA A 104 2.84 -1.71 13.33
CA ALA A 104 3.69 -2.88 13.59
C ALA A 104 3.04 -3.87 14.56
N MET A 105 2.39 -3.39 15.61
CA MET A 105 1.67 -4.25 16.56
C MET A 105 0.49 -4.94 15.89
N VAL A 106 -0.29 -4.24 15.05
CA VAL A 106 -1.38 -4.81 14.26
C VAL A 106 -0.86 -5.90 13.33
N ALA A 107 0.23 -5.66 12.61
CA ALA A 107 0.87 -6.64 11.73
C ALA A 107 1.26 -7.93 12.48
N GLU A 108 1.94 -7.81 13.63
CA GLU A 108 2.37 -8.98 14.40
C GLU A 108 1.18 -9.72 15.04
N ARG A 109 0.15 -9.00 15.49
CA ARG A 109 -1.06 -9.58 16.05
C ARG A 109 -1.87 -10.33 14.99
N ALA A 110 -2.03 -9.78 13.78
CA ALA A 110 -2.69 -10.43 12.67
C ALA A 110 -1.94 -11.71 12.23
N ALA A 111 -0.62 -11.63 12.15
CA ALA A 111 0.24 -12.78 11.88
C ALA A 111 0.09 -13.89 12.94
N MET A 112 0.05 -13.53 14.22
CA MET A 112 -0.16 -14.47 15.32
C MET A 112 -1.52 -15.18 15.20
N ILE A 113 -2.57 -14.45 14.80
CA ILE A 113 -3.90 -15.05 14.58
C ILE A 113 -3.85 -16.09 13.47
N LEU A 114 -3.33 -15.74 12.28
CA LEU A 114 -3.23 -16.67 11.15
C LEU A 114 -2.36 -17.90 11.48
N LYS A 115 -1.21 -17.67 12.13
CA LYS A 115 -0.31 -18.75 12.56
C LYS A 115 -1.02 -19.75 13.48
N LYS A 116 -1.81 -19.26 14.43
CA LYS A 116 -2.58 -20.09 15.35
C LYS A 116 -3.68 -20.92 14.68
N PHE A 117 -4.18 -20.46 13.54
CA PHE A 117 -5.16 -21.19 12.74
C PHE A 117 -4.52 -22.04 11.61
N GLY A 118 -3.19 -22.13 11.56
CA GLY A 118 -2.47 -23.01 10.63
C GLY A 118 -2.38 -22.51 9.20
N TYR A 119 -2.50 -21.20 8.98
CA TYR A 119 -2.26 -20.58 7.67
C TYR A 119 -0.78 -20.63 7.29
N SER A 120 -0.51 -20.56 5.99
CA SER A 120 0.83 -20.67 5.45
C SER A 120 1.74 -19.49 5.87
N ASP A 121 3.07 -19.69 5.83
CA ASP A 121 4.03 -18.59 6.05
C ASP A 121 3.86 -17.48 5.02
N HIS A 122 3.39 -17.81 3.81
CA HIS A 122 3.06 -16.85 2.77
C HIS A 122 1.89 -15.95 3.20
N ASP A 123 0.77 -16.52 3.66
CA ASP A 123 -0.37 -15.74 4.16
C ASP A 123 0.02 -14.87 5.36
N ILE A 124 0.89 -15.40 6.23
CA ILE A 124 1.42 -14.68 7.38
C ILE A 124 2.25 -13.47 6.93
N GLU A 125 3.03 -13.60 5.88
CA GLU A 125 3.80 -12.48 5.32
C GLU A 125 2.89 -11.43 4.70
N LEU A 126 1.86 -11.84 3.93
CA LEU A 126 0.90 -10.92 3.32
C LEU A 126 0.11 -10.12 4.38
N VAL A 127 -0.36 -10.78 5.43
CA VAL A 127 -1.10 -10.07 6.50
C VAL A 127 -0.22 -9.10 7.29
N LYS A 128 1.07 -9.40 7.45
CA LYS A 128 2.02 -8.46 8.07
C LYS A 128 2.20 -7.21 7.22
N ILE A 129 2.33 -7.37 5.92
CA ILE A 129 2.45 -6.24 4.99
C ILE A 129 1.16 -5.41 5.04
N ALA A 130 0.00 -6.03 4.91
CA ALA A 130 -1.29 -5.36 4.99
C ALA A 130 -1.45 -4.61 6.33
N GLY A 131 -1.15 -5.29 7.43
CA GLY A 131 -1.25 -4.72 8.79
C GLY A 131 -0.32 -3.52 9.02
N PHE A 132 0.86 -3.50 8.41
CA PHE A 132 1.76 -2.35 8.55
C PHE A 132 1.34 -1.15 7.68
N MET A 133 0.68 -1.40 6.56
CA MET A 133 0.30 -0.35 5.60
C MET A 133 -1.14 0.16 5.77
N HIS A 134 -1.98 -0.46 6.61
CA HIS A 134 -3.44 -0.25 6.62
C HIS A 134 -3.86 1.21 6.85
N ASP A 135 -3.13 1.92 7.69
CA ASP A 135 -3.47 3.28 8.14
C ASP A 135 -2.84 4.41 7.30
N MET A 136 -2.10 4.09 6.22
CA MET A 136 -1.45 5.11 5.39
C MET A 136 -2.43 6.14 4.81
N GLY A 137 -3.67 5.74 4.54
CA GLY A 137 -4.68 6.62 3.97
C GLY A 137 -5.07 7.82 4.84
N ASN A 138 -4.81 7.76 6.16
CA ASN A 138 -4.97 8.90 7.06
C ASN A 138 -4.08 10.10 6.67
N ALA A 139 -3.03 9.88 5.88
CA ALA A 139 -2.23 10.97 5.30
C ALA A 139 -3.03 11.84 4.32
N ILE A 140 -4.04 11.28 3.68
CA ILE A 140 -4.92 11.98 2.73
C ILE A 140 -6.14 12.52 3.47
N ASN A 141 -6.91 11.65 4.10
CA ASN A 141 -8.11 12.03 4.83
C ASN A 141 -8.53 10.89 5.78
N ARG A 142 -9.07 11.24 6.96
CA ARG A 142 -9.64 10.25 7.89
C ARG A 142 -10.87 9.55 7.33
N HIS A 143 -11.74 10.30 6.65
CA HIS A 143 -12.85 9.71 5.93
C HIS A 143 -12.33 8.93 4.72
N ALA A 144 -12.80 7.71 4.53
CA ALA A 144 -12.33 6.80 3.48
C ALA A 144 -10.81 6.46 3.55
N HIS A 145 -10.22 6.48 4.77
CA HIS A 145 -8.78 6.18 4.93
C HIS A 145 -8.40 4.76 4.50
N ALA A 146 -9.32 3.80 4.62
CA ALA A 146 -9.09 2.43 4.17
C ALA A 146 -8.94 2.37 2.65
N GLU A 147 -9.81 3.02 1.90
CA GLU A 147 -9.80 3.08 0.44
C GLU A 147 -8.57 3.85 -0.06
N TYR A 148 -8.25 5.00 0.53
CA TYR A 148 -7.02 5.74 0.20
C TYR A 148 -5.75 4.94 0.58
N GLY A 149 -5.76 4.26 1.70
CA GLY A 149 -4.68 3.37 2.13
C GLY A 149 -4.44 2.24 1.14
N ALA A 150 -5.51 1.62 0.63
CA ALA A 150 -5.47 0.58 -0.38
C ALA A 150 -4.87 1.08 -1.71
N LEU A 151 -5.27 2.28 -2.16
CA LEU A 151 -4.71 2.90 -3.37
C LEU A 151 -3.23 3.24 -3.21
N LEU A 152 -2.82 3.83 -2.08
CA LEU A 152 -1.41 4.11 -1.80
C LEU A 152 -0.59 2.82 -1.73
N ALA A 153 -1.12 1.78 -1.08
CA ALA A 153 -0.47 0.47 -1.02
C ALA A 153 -0.29 -0.13 -2.42
N SER A 154 -1.31 -0.06 -3.28
CA SER A 154 -1.23 -0.53 -4.66
C SER A 154 -0.10 0.16 -5.44
N GLN A 155 0.00 1.49 -5.34
CA GLN A 155 1.05 2.28 -6.03
C GLN A 155 2.47 1.96 -5.53
N ILE A 156 2.64 1.75 -4.22
CA ILE A 156 3.93 1.40 -3.64
C ILE A 156 4.32 -0.03 -4.03
N LEU A 157 3.39 -0.98 -3.91
CA LEU A 157 3.65 -2.40 -4.19
C LEU A 157 3.83 -2.68 -5.68
N GLU A 158 3.30 -1.85 -6.59
CA GLU A 158 3.55 -1.95 -8.03
C GLU A 158 5.03 -1.77 -8.39
N LYS A 159 5.77 -1.01 -7.60
CA LYS A 159 7.22 -0.76 -7.77
C LYS A 159 8.08 -1.95 -7.31
N THR A 160 7.46 -3.03 -6.83
CA THR A 160 8.11 -4.20 -6.23
C THR A 160 7.99 -5.44 -7.12
N ASP A 161 8.60 -6.55 -6.71
CA ASP A 161 8.52 -7.84 -7.36
C ASP A 161 7.35 -8.72 -6.84
N LEU A 162 6.53 -8.18 -5.93
CA LEU A 162 5.38 -8.91 -5.40
C LEU A 162 4.42 -9.30 -6.53
N PRO A 163 3.99 -10.57 -6.61
CA PRO A 163 3.00 -11.00 -7.60
C PRO A 163 1.72 -10.16 -7.56
N ILE A 164 1.09 -9.94 -8.70
CA ILE A 164 -0.16 -9.16 -8.77
C ILE A 164 -1.27 -9.75 -7.91
N THR A 165 -1.33 -11.07 -7.80
CA THR A 165 -2.28 -11.79 -6.93
C THR A 165 -2.10 -11.42 -5.47
N ASP A 166 -0.86 -11.40 -4.99
CA ASP A 166 -0.52 -11.06 -3.61
C ASP A 166 -0.80 -9.59 -3.32
N ARG A 167 -0.46 -8.71 -4.28
CA ARG A 167 -0.79 -7.29 -4.19
C ARG A 167 -2.30 -7.07 -4.07
N ALA A 168 -3.09 -7.79 -4.86
CA ALA A 168 -4.55 -7.70 -4.82
C ALA A 168 -5.11 -8.11 -3.45
N ILE A 169 -4.57 -9.17 -2.84
CA ILE A 169 -4.95 -9.61 -1.49
C ILE A 169 -4.63 -8.53 -0.44
N ILE A 170 -3.41 -7.98 -0.46
CA ILE A 170 -3.00 -6.93 0.48
C ILE A 170 -3.88 -5.69 0.34
N VAL A 171 -4.10 -5.23 -0.89
CA VAL A 171 -4.91 -4.05 -1.21
C VAL A 171 -6.36 -4.26 -0.77
N SER A 172 -6.93 -5.45 -1.04
CA SER A 172 -8.27 -5.82 -0.60
C SER A 172 -8.39 -5.81 0.92
N ALA A 173 -7.43 -6.41 1.63
CA ALA A 173 -7.44 -6.43 3.09
C ALA A 173 -7.40 -5.01 3.69
N ILE A 174 -6.55 -4.12 3.13
CA ILE A 174 -6.46 -2.72 3.56
C ILE A 174 -7.78 -1.98 3.27
N GLY A 175 -8.35 -2.10 2.06
CA GLY A 175 -9.57 -1.40 1.67
C GLY A 175 -10.81 -1.81 2.47
N ASN A 176 -10.81 -2.99 3.08
CA ASN A 176 -11.94 -3.55 3.80
C ASN A 176 -11.79 -3.53 5.34
N HIS A 177 -10.79 -2.82 5.89
CA HIS A 177 -10.54 -2.89 7.34
C HIS A 177 -11.38 -1.90 8.18
N ASP A 178 -11.97 -0.85 7.57
CA ASP A 178 -12.77 0.14 8.31
C ASP A 178 -14.17 -0.38 8.64
N GLU A 179 -14.62 -0.13 9.85
CA GLU A 179 -15.94 -0.55 10.34
C GLU A 179 -17.12 0.15 9.67
N SER A 180 -16.92 1.30 9.05
CA SER A 180 -17.98 2.08 8.38
C SER A 180 -18.29 1.61 6.97
N THR A 181 -17.29 1.08 6.25
CA THR A 181 -17.41 0.74 4.81
C THR A 181 -16.99 -0.68 4.49
N GLY A 182 -16.20 -1.32 5.35
CA GLY A 182 -15.55 -2.59 5.07
C GLY A 182 -16.15 -3.81 5.78
N GLY A 183 -15.47 -4.93 5.61
CA GLY A 183 -15.79 -6.21 6.23
C GLY A 183 -14.78 -7.29 5.84
N ALA A 184 -14.77 -8.40 6.57
CA ALA A 184 -13.89 -9.51 6.26
C ALA A 184 -14.34 -10.19 4.96
N VAL A 185 -13.48 -10.16 3.93
CA VAL A 185 -13.73 -10.75 2.60
C VAL A 185 -12.87 -11.99 2.37
N ASP A 186 -11.82 -12.17 3.15
CA ASP A 186 -10.89 -13.29 3.13
C ASP A 186 -10.19 -13.45 4.49
N PRO A 187 -9.40 -14.52 4.72
CA PRO A 187 -8.69 -14.72 5.98
C PRO A 187 -7.68 -13.62 6.32
N ILE A 188 -7.05 -12.98 5.33
CA ILE A 188 -6.07 -11.91 5.53
C ILE A 188 -6.77 -10.66 6.07
N SER A 189 -7.85 -10.22 5.42
CA SER A 189 -8.68 -9.10 5.88
C SER A 189 -9.30 -9.39 7.26
N ALA A 190 -9.74 -10.62 7.51
CA ALA A 190 -10.30 -11.02 8.80
C ALA A 190 -9.29 -10.87 9.94
N ALA A 191 -8.07 -11.37 9.74
CA ALA A 191 -7.01 -11.27 10.74
C ALA A 191 -6.57 -9.82 10.99
N LEU A 192 -6.48 -9.02 9.93
CA LEU A 192 -6.20 -7.58 10.00
C LEU A 192 -7.26 -6.85 10.83
N ILE A 193 -8.53 -7.05 10.51
CA ILE A 193 -9.67 -6.44 11.23
C ILE A 193 -9.62 -6.77 12.72
N ILE A 194 -9.47 -8.05 13.07
CA ILE A 194 -9.43 -8.47 14.48
C ILE A 194 -8.23 -7.82 15.18
N ALA A 195 -7.07 -7.78 14.53
CA ALA A 195 -5.86 -7.23 15.12
C ALA A 195 -5.98 -5.73 15.38
N ASP A 196 -6.52 -4.96 14.45
CA ASP A 196 -6.70 -3.52 14.54
C ASP A 196 -7.82 -3.16 15.52
N LYS A 197 -9.03 -3.69 15.31
CA LYS A 197 -10.21 -3.30 16.08
C LYS A 197 -10.17 -3.73 17.55
N THR A 198 -9.30 -4.68 17.91
CA THR A 198 -9.06 -5.07 19.31
C THR A 198 -7.91 -4.28 19.98
N ASP A 199 -7.29 -3.33 19.29
CA ASP A 199 -6.27 -2.46 19.87
C ASP A 199 -6.91 -1.25 20.58
N VAL A 200 -7.58 -1.52 21.67
CA VAL A 200 -8.21 -0.52 22.55
C VAL A 200 -7.35 -0.38 23.81
N ARG A 201 -6.37 0.52 23.80
CA ARG A 201 -5.41 0.67 24.89
C ARG A 201 -5.30 2.12 25.34
N ARG A 202 -5.20 2.32 26.65
CA ARG A 202 -4.97 3.62 27.29
C ARG A 202 -3.80 4.41 26.69
N ASN A 203 -2.70 3.74 26.39
CA ASN A 203 -1.49 4.37 25.86
C ASN A 203 -1.60 4.89 24.42
N ARG A 204 -2.72 4.64 23.73
CA ARG A 204 -3.02 5.27 22.42
C ARG A 204 -3.57 6.68 22.56
N VAL A 205 -4.07 7.04 23.74
CA VAL A 205 -4.58 8.40 23.99
C VAL A 205 -3.40 9.36 24.09
N ARG A 206 -3.40 10.42 23.27
CA ARG A 206 -2.31 11.40 23.17
C ARG A 206 -2.36 12.42 24.29
N GLN A 207 -3.56 12.90 24.60
CA GLN A 207 -3.78 13.86 25.67
C GLN A 207 -3.66 13.15 27.02
N LYS A 208 -3.04 13.82 27.98
CA LYS A 208 -2.90 13.30 29.34
C LYS A 208 -3.89 13.93 30.30
N GLU A 209 -4.46 15.06 29.93
CA GLU A 209 -5.44 15.78 30.73
C GLU A 209 -6.86 15.31 30.42
N MET A 210 -7.51 14.67 31.36
CA MET A 210 -8.85 14.09 31.20
C MET A 210 -9.91 15.12 30.79
N ALA A 211 -9.72 16.39 31.18
CA ALA A 211 -10.64 17.47 30.83
C ALA A 211 -10.69 17.79 29.32
N SER A 212 -9.69 17.36 28.54
CA SER A 212 -9.60 17.57 27.09
C SER A 212 -10.00 16.34 26.27
N PHE A 213 -10.43 15.25 26.92
CA PHE A 213 -10.83 14.03 26.23
C PHE A 213 -12.14 14.22 25.49
N ASP A 214 -12.17 13.82 24.21
CA ASP A 214 -13.41 13.50 23.56
C ASP A 214 -13.97 12.15 24.07
N ILE A 215 -15.15 11.75 23.59
CA ILE A 215 -15.77 10.51 24.04
C ILE A 215 -14.93 9.26 23.67
N HIS A 216 -14.23 9.26 22.53
CA HIS A 216 -13.37 8.16 22.09
C HIS A 216 -12.09 8.10 22.94
N ASP A 217 -11.49 9.23 23.25
CA ASP A 217 -10.31 9.32 24.13
C ASP A 217 -10.64 8.83 25.52
N ARG A 218 -11.77 9.26 26.09
CA ARG A 218 -12.21 8.83 27.42
C ARG A 218 -12.41 7.32 27.49
N VAL A 219 -13.06 6.75 26.49
CA VAL A 219 -13.30 5.29 26.44
C VAL A 219 -12.00 4.50 26.26
N ASN A 220 -11.10 4.93 25.38
CA ASN A 220 -9.78 4.28 25.22
C ASN A 220 -8.94 4.43 26.50
N TYR A 221 -8.97 5.60 27.15
CA TYR A 221 -8.23 5.86 28.36
C TYR A 221 -8.72 5.02 29.56
N ALA A 222 -10.01 4.73 29.60
CA ALA A 222 -10.60 3.85 30.61
C ALA A 222 -10.11 2.40 30.48
N VAL A 223 -9.70 1.95 29.28
CA VAL A 223 -9.19 0.59 29.10
C VAL A 223 -7.77 0.45 29.65
N THR A 224 -7.64 -0.12 30.81
CA THR A 224 -6.36 -0.37 31.48
C THR A 224 -5.63 -1.60 30.96
N GLU A 225 -6.39 -2.60 30.47
CA GLU A 225 -5.85 -3.82 29.88
C GLU A 225 -6.76 -4.33 28.73
N ALA A 226 -6.14 -4.65 27.58
CA ALA A 226 -6.80 -5.31 26.46
C ALA A 226 -5.94 -6.50 26.01
N LYS A 227 -6.39 -7.71 26.29
CA LYS A 227 -5.68 -8.95 25.96
C LYS A 227 -6.47 -9.79 24.97
N LEU A 228 -5.89 -10.04 23.80
CA LEU A 228 -6.41 -10.97 22.82
C LEU A 228 -5.82 -12.37 23.07
N LYS A 229 -6.68 -13.37 23.21
CA LYS A 229 -6.31 -14.78 23.34
C LYS A 229 -6.90 -15.58 22.19
N VAL A 230 -6.08 -16.38 21.53
CA VAL A 230 -6.49 -17.29 20.46
C VAL A 230 -6.36 -18.74 20.95
N ASN A 231 -7.48 -19.45 20.98
CA ASN A 231 -7.52 -20.88 21.26
C ASN A 231 -7.79 -21.63 19.94
N GLU A 232 -6.75 -22.26 19.40
CA GLU A 232 -6.77 -22.94 18.10
C GLU A 232 -7.61 -24.22 18.11
N GLU A 233 -7.57 -24.98 19.21
CA GLU A 233 -8.32 -26.24 19.35
C GLU A 233 -9.84 -26.00 19.39
N LYS A 234 -10.26 -24.98 20.17
CA LYS A 234 -11.68 -24.63 20.33
C LYS A 234 -12.19 -23.68 19.24
N LYS A 235 -11.33 -23.24 18.35
CA LYS A 235 -11.65 -22.22 17.34
C LYS A 235 -12.31 -20.99 17.98
N VAL A 236 -11.65 -20.40 19.00
CA VAL A 236 -12.17 -19.24 19.76
C VAL A 236 -11.11 -18.15 19.86
N ILE A 237 -11.51 -16.93 19.53
CA ILE A 237 -10.74 -15.72 19.79
C ILE A 237 -11.45 -14.94 20.91
N THR A 238 -10.76 -14.66 21.99
CA THR A 238 -11.31 -13.96 23.16
C THR A 238 -10.61 -12.64 23.39
N LEU A 239 -11.36 -11.56 23.42
CA LEU A 239 -10.90 -10.24 23.87
C LEU A 239 -11.25 -10.10 25.36
N ASN A 240 -10.21 -9.92 26.20
CA ASN A 240 -10.39 -9.67 27.62
C ASN A 240 -10.03 -8.22 27.92
N LEU A 241 -10.96 -7.48 28.47
CA LEU A 241 -10.80 -6.06 28.81
C LEU A 241 -10.83 -5.88 30.34
N LYS A 242 -10.00 -4.90 30.80
CA LYS A 242 -10.21 -4.25 32.08
C LYS A 242 -10.51 -2.79 31.84
N ILE A 243 -11.67 -2.36 32.28
CA ILE A 243 -12.20 -1.00 32.10
C ILE A 243 -12.31 -0.37 33.50
N ASP A 244 -11.74 0.82 33.65
CA ASP A 244 -11.87 1.65 34.83
C ASP A 244 -13.24 2.36 34.79
N GLU A 245 -14.21 1.83 35.52
CA GLU A 245 -15.58 2.32 35.52
C GLU A 245 -15.75 3.68 36.21
N ASN A 246 -14.74 4.18 36.89
CA ASN A 246 -14.73 5.57 37.38
C ASN A 246 -14.51 6.59 36.22
N ILE A 247 -13.96 6.13 35.09
CA ILE A 247 -13.66 6.98 33.92
C ILE A 247 -14.73 6.81 32.85
N CYS A 248 -15.15 5.58 32.58
CA CYS A 248 -16.11 5.26 31.52
C CYS A 248 -16.92 4.03 31.94
N SER A 249 -18.24 4.13 31.91
CA SER A 249 -19.12 3.00 32.18
C SER A 249 -19.01 1.92 31.07
N MET A 250 -19.39 0.71 31.41
CA MET A 250 -19.48 -0.39 30.45
C MET A 250 -20.41 -0.07 29.27
N LEU A 251 -21.53 0.65 29.54
CA LEU A 251 -22.49 1.04 28.51
C LEU A 251 -21.83 1.99 27.51
N GLU A 252 -21.15 3.05 27.98
CA GLU A 252 -20.46 3.99 27.12
C GLU A 252 -19.40 3.33 26.23
N TYR A 253 -18.66 2.32 26.78
CA TYR A 253 -17.72 1.55 25.98
C TYR A 253 -18.41 0.88 24.78
N PHE A 254 -19.56 0.28 25.01
CA PHE A 254 -20.30 -0.39 23.93
C PHE A 254 -20.98 0.57 22.97
N GLU A 255 -21.49 1.71 23.42
CA GLU A 255 -22.03 2.74 22.54
C GLU A 255 -21.00 3.18 21.49
N ILE A 256 -19.75 3.32 21.91
CA ILE A 256 -18.68 3.76 21.01
C ILE A 256 -18.11 2.63 20.16
N PHE A 257 -17.90 1.45 20.75
CA PHE A 257 -17.15 0.37 20.09
C PHE A 257 -17.98 -0.82 19.62
N LEU A 258 -19.31 -0.73 19.71
CA LEU A 258 -20.18 -1.85 19.31
C LEU A 258 -19.93 -2.28 17.85
N GLN A 259 -19.85 -1.33 16.91
CA GLN A 259 -19.61 -1.67 15.49
C GLN A 259 -18.28 -2.36 15.27
N ARG A 260 -17.22 -1.94 15.97
CA ARG A 260 -15.91 -2.63 15.96
C ARG A 260 -16.01 -4.06 16.45
N MET A 261 -16.74 -4.28 17.54
CA MET A 261 -16.92 -5.63 18.13
C MET A 261 -17.76 -6.52 17.23
N LEU A 262 -18.81 -5.98 16.59
CA LEU A 262 -19.60 -6.70 15.61
C LEU A 262 -18.78 -7.07 14.37
N MET A 263 -17.92 -6.18 13.90
CA MET A 263 -16.99 -6.46 12.82
C MET A 263 -15.99 -7.54 13.19
N CYS A 264 -15.40 -7.50 14.39
CA CYS A 264 -14.54 -8.57 14.91
C CYS A 264 -15.24 -9.93 14.95
N ARG A 265 -16.52 -9.96 15.33
CA ARG A 265 -17.30 -11.21 15.36
C ARG A 265 -17.44 -11.79 13.95
N ARG A 266 -17.83 -10.98 12.96
CA ARG A 266 -17.93 -11.42 11.56
C ARG A 266 -16.56 -11.87 11.00
N ALA A 267 -15.50 -11.15 11.36
CA ALA A 267 -14.15 -11.54 10.98
C ALA A 267 -13.71 -12.88 11.59
N CYS A 268 -14.10 -13.16 12.84
CA CYS A 268 -13.86 -14.49 13.44
C CYS A 268 -14.63 -15.59 12.70
N GLU A 269 -15.86 -15.33 12.29
CA GLU A 269 -16.67 -16.27 11.50
C GLU A 269 -16.00 -16.62 10.16
N MET A 270 -15.39 -15.62 9.49
CA MET A 270 -14.59 -15.85 8.27
C MET A 270 -13.40 -16.79 8.51
N LEU A 271 -12.79 -16.78 9.70
CA LEU A 271 -11.73 -17.71 10.10
C LEU A 271 -12.25 -19.05 10.63
N GLY A 272 -13.56 -19.31 10.57
CA GLY A 272 -14.18 -20.49 11.15
C GLY A 272 -14.11 -20.53 12.69
N ALA A 273 -14.02 -19.35 13.32
CA ALA A 273 -13.84 -19.20 14.77
C ALA A 273 -15.02 -18.44 15.40
N LYS A 274 -15.14 -18.56 16.74
CA LYS A 274 -16.10 -17.78 17.53
C LYS A 274 -15.40 -16.64 18.23
N PHE A 275 -15.98 -15.46 18.17
CA PHE A 275 -15.54 -14.32 18.96
C PHE A 275 -16.16 -14.36 20.36
N LYS A 276 -15.35 -14.16 21.38
CA LYS A 276 -15.80 -13.99 22.77
C LYS A 276 -15.20 -12.72 23.35
N MET A 277 -15.93 -12.11 24.26
CA MET A 277 -15.48 -10.93 24.96
C MET A 277 -15.81 -11.03 26.44
N THR A 278 -14.83 -10.65 27.27
CA THR A 278 -15.04 -10.42 28.70
C THR A 278 -14.62 -9.00 29.05
N ALA A 279 -15.31 -8.38 30.01
CA ALA A 279 -14.95 -7.09 30.55
C ALA A 279 -15.07 -7.14 32.09
N ASN A 280 -14.03 -6.72 32.78
CA ASN A 280 -13.93 -6.79 34.25
C ASN A 280 -14.27 -8.18 34.82
N GLY A 281 -13.90 -9.24 34.11
CA GLY A 281 -14.18 -10.63 34.50
C GLY A 281 -15.59 -11.15 34.11
N SER A 282 -16.51 -10.27 33.76
CA SER A 282 -17.86 -10.64 33.32
C SER A 282 -17.86 -11.03 31.84
N LYS A 283 -18.60 -12.09 31.50
CA LYS A 283 -18.80 -12.52 30.11
C LYS A 283 -19.79 -11.57 29.44
N ILE A 284 -19.39 -11.00 28.29
CA ILE A 284 -20.23 -10.11 27.49
C ILE A 284 -20.82 -10.86 26.28
N VAL A 285 -19.98 -11.62 25.56
CA VAL A 285 -20.36 -12.44 24.40
C VAL A 285 -19.72 -13.83 24.50
#